data_88e217ca5f0e7bc77d8e1ded486e6ece
#
_entry.id   88e217ca5f0e7bc77d8e1ded486e6ece
#
_cell.length_a   1.000
_cell.length_b   1.000
_cell.length_c   1.000
_cell.angle_alpha   90.00
_cell.angle_beta   90.00
_cell.angle_gamma   90.00
#
_symmetry.space_group_name_H-M   'P 1'
#
loop_
_entity.id
_entity.type
_entity.pdbx_description
1 polymer ?
#
loop_
_entity_poly.entity_id
_entity_poly.type
_entity_poly.pdbx_seq_one_letter_code
_entity_poly.pdbx_strand_id
1 'polypeptide(L)'
;IKLAEITGAYGKVNHGGAVANWEAGRNIPSRVQYEKIKIALTEAGVEGIPDFEDIIRPFNVNKDVEFTDVWTFENVRQYRGKHPAEKPVDLLKHAINSTTYQGDIILDCFAGSGSTGVAALELERKSILFEIEEKWSNYEADKMQSTEYFGRGKVGK
;
A
#
# COMPACT_ATOMS: atom_id res chain seq x y z
N ILE A 1 9.75 -30.79 -13.09
CA ILE A 1 10.43 -29.57 -13.57
C ILE A 1 11.19 -28.98 -12.41
N LYS A 2 12.51 -28.79 -12.55
CA LYS A 2 13.30 -28.20 -11.48
C LYS A 2 13.21 -26.68 -11.58
N LEU A 3 12.46 -26.08 -10.68
CA LEU A 3 12.17 -24.64 -10.65
C LEU A 3 13.46 -23.78 -10.70
N ALA A 4 14.53 -24.27 -10.07
CA ALA A 4 15.81 -23.60 -10.07
C ALA A 4 16.50 -23.56 -11.45
N GLU A 5 16.26 -24.55 -12.30
CA GLU A 5 16.76 -24.58 -13.68
C GLU A 5 16.05 -23.55 -14.56
N ILE A 6 14.72 -23.48 -14.44
CA ILE A 6 13.87 -22.54 -15.19
C ILE A 6 14.23 -21.08 -14.85
N THR A 7 14.40 -20.79 -13.57
CA THR A 7 14.63 -19.43 -13.09
C THR A 7 16.09 -18.97 -13.22
N GLY A 8 17.01 -19.91 -13.45
CA GLY A 8 18.45 -19.63 -13.38
C GLY A 8 18.91 -19.27 -11.95
N ALA A 9 18.18 -19.74 -10.93
CA ALA A 9 18.46 -19.44 -9.53
C ALA A 9 19.66 -20.21 -8.94
N TYR A 10 20.32 -21.04 -9.76
CA TYR A 10 21.58 -21.64 -9.39
C TYR A 10 22.70 -20.60 -9.52
N GLY A 11 23.21 -20.13 -8.39
CA GLY A 11 24.50 -19.44 -8.37
C GLY A 11 25.67 -20.42 -8.56
N LYS A 12 26.91 -19.92 -8.51
CA LYS A 12 28.14 -20.74 -8.60
C LYS A 12 28.26 -21.82 -7.50
N VAL A 13 27.42 -21.78 -6.50
CA VAL A 13 27.33 -22.75 -5.41
C VAL A 13 25.92 -23.33 -5.43
N ASN A 14 25.84 -24.64 -5.62
CA ASN A 14 24.61 -25.40 -5.75
C ASN A 14 23.82 -25.49 -4.43
N HIS A 15 23.32 -24.36 -3.96
CA HIS A 15 22.39 -24.31 -2.83
C HIS A 15 21.00 -24.00 -3.39
N GLY A 16 20.07 -24.93 -3.28
CA GLY A 16 18.64 -24.70 -3.53
C GLY A 16 18.01 -23.61 -2.65
N GLY A 17 18.85 -22.76 -2.07
CA GLY A 17 18.47 -21.76 -1.09
C GLY A 17 17.50 -20.72 -1.59
N ALA A 18 17.58 -20.30 -2.88
CA ALA A 18 16.66 -19.32 -3.40
C ALA A 18 15.25 -19.89 -3.48
N VAL A 19 15.09 -21.08 -4.09
CA VAL A 19 13.78 -21.75 -4.23
C VAL A 19 13.22 -22.12 -2.86
N ALA A 20 14.04 -22.69 -1.97
CA ALA A 20 13.61 -23.03 -0.61
C ALA A 20 13.18 -21.79 0.20
N ASN A 21 13.79 -20.63 -0.04
CA ASN A 21 13.38 -19.39 0.60
C ASN A 21 12.04 -18.87 0.02
N TRP A 22 11.79 -19.04 -1.28
CA TRP A 22 10.49 -18.70 -1.89
C TRP A 22 9.38 -19.60 -1.36
N GLU A 23 9.62 -20.93 -1.33
CA GLU A 23 8.68 -21.91 -0.79
C GLU A 23 8.38 -21.65 0.70
N ALA A 24 9.36 -21.22 1.46
CA ALA A 24 9.20 -20.86 2.87
C ALA A 24 8.63 -19.45 3.09
N GLY A 25 8.34 -18.69 2.02
CA GLY A 25 7.82 -17.32 2.10
C GLY A 25 8.78 -16.30 2.72
N ARG A 26 10.08 -16.61 2.78
CA ARG A 26 11.09 -15.71 3.36
C ARG A 26 11.44 -14.54 2.45
N ASN A 27 11.39 -14.76 1.16
CA ASN A 27 11.52 -13.74 0.13
C ASN A 27 10.71 -14.14 -1.11
N ILE A 28 10.60 -13.25 -2.07
CA ILE A 28 9.93 -13.50 -3.35
C ILE A 28 10.97 -13.55 -4.48
N PRO A 29 10.70 -14.25 -5.59
CA PRO A 29 11.56 -14.20 -6.76
C PRO A 29 11.64 -12.78 -7.34
N SER A 30 12.71 -12.45 -8.04
CA SER A 30 12.74 -11.24 -8.85
C SER A 30 11.68 -11.30 -9.95
N ARG A 31 11.25 -10.14 -10.49
CA ARG A 31 10.29 -10.10 -11.60
C ARG A 31 10.67 -11.05 -12.73
N VAL A 32 11.92 -11.00 -13.19
CA VAL A 32 12.40 -11.86 -14.29
C VAL A 32 12.28 -13.35 -13.95
N GLN A 33 12.55 -13.73 -12.72
CA GLN A 33 12.41 -15.11 -12.24
C GLN A 33 10.94 -15.51 -12.14
N TYR A 34 10.10 -14.62 -11.63
CA TYR A 34 8.67 -14.84 -11.50
C TYR A 34 7.99 -15.06 -12.86
N GLU A 35 8.29 -14.22 -13.86
CA GLU A 35 7.74 -14.37 -15.20
C GLU A 35 8.10 -15.73 -15.83
N LYS A 36 9.32 -16.19 -15.62
CA LYS A 36 9.72 -17.55 -16.05
C LYS A 36 8.93 -18.65 -15.34
N ILE A 37 8.69 -18.49 -14.04
CA ILE A 37 7.86 -19.41 -13.24
C ILE A 37 6.43 -19.38 -13.77
N LYS A 38 5.86 -18.20 -13.98
CA LYS A 38 4.50 -18.02 -14.48
C LYS A 38 4.28 -18.69 -15.82
N ILE A 39 5.20 -18.50 -16.77
CA ILE A 39 5.17 -19.17 -18.08
C ILE A 39 5.16 -20.68 -17.90
N ALA A 40 6.10 -21.24 -17.14
CA ALA A 40 6.20 -22.68 -16.93
C ALA A 40 4.97 -23.29 -16.25
N LEU A 41 4.35 -22.58 -15.31
CA LEU A 41 3.11 -23.00 -14.64
C LEU A 41 1.93 -22.96 -15.62
N THR A 42 1.83 -21.92 -16.45
CA THR A 42 0.79 -21.82 -17.50
C THR A 42 0.91 -22.95 -18.52
N GLU A 43 2.12 -23.26 -18.96
CA GLU A 43 2.39 -24.41 -19.86
C GLU A 43 2.05 -25.77 -19.21
N ALA A 44 2.15 -25.84 -17.87
CA ALA A 44 1.72 -27.01 -17.10
C ALA A 44 0.21 -27.06 -16.82
N GLY A 45 -0.58 -26.10 -17.33
CA GLY A 45 -2.04 -26.05 -17.20
C GLY A 45 -2.53 -25.46 -15.87
N VAL A 46 -1.70 -24.71 -15.14
CA VAL A 46 -2.12 -23.99 -13.93
C VAL A 46 -2.78 -22.67 -14.34
N GLU A 47 -4.02 -22.48 -13.90
CA GLU A 47 -4.80 -21.26 -14.13
C GLU A 47 -4.81 -20.35 -12.88
N GLY A 48 -5.18 -19.08 -13.06
CA GLY A 48 -5.34 -18.14 -11.97
C GLY A 48 -4.03 -17.69 -11.31
N ILE A 49 -2.90 -17.78 -12.03
CA ILE A 49 -1.61 -17.31 -11.51
C ILE A 49 -1.63 -15.77 -11.50
N PRO A 50 -1.45 -15.13 -10.33
CA PRO A 50 -1.50 -13.68 -10.21
C PRO A 50 -0.41 -12.99 -11.03
N ASP A 51 -0.53 -11.69 -11.26
CA ASP A 51 0.55 -10.90 -11.83
C ASP A 51 1.64 -10.63 -10.77
N PHE A 52 2.85 -10.30 -11.22
CA PHE A 52 3.96 -10.05 -10.28
C PHE A 52 3.63 -8.93 -9.31
N GLU A 53 2.91 -7.93 -9.78
CA GLU A 53 2.44 -6.78 -9.03
C GLU A 53 1.51 -7.17 -7.88
N ASP A 54 0.71 -8.20 -8.05
CA ASP A 54 -0.24 -8.68 -7.04
C ASP A 54 0.43 -9.44 -5.90
N ILE A 55 1.64 -9.96 -6.13
CA ILE A 55 2.38 -10.74 -5.12
C ILE A 55 3.45 -9.93 -4.40
N ILE A 56 3.88 -8.79 -4.95
CA ILE A 56 4.84 -7.92 -4.27
C ILE A 56 4.12 -7.12 -3.19
N ARG A 57 4.70 -7.09 -2.00
CA ARG A 57 4.24 -6.14 -0.99
C ARG A 57 4.67 -4.73 -1.42
N PRO A 58 3.78 -3.71 -1.34
CA PRO A 58 4.10 -2.34 -1.75
C PRO A 58 5.27 -1.71 -0.97
N PHE A 59 5.83 -2.39 -0.02
CA PHE A 59 6.95 -1.95 0.82
C PHE A 59 8.34 -2.14 0.19
N ASN A 60 8.45 -2.42 -1.09
CA ASN A 60 9.75 -2.37 -1.77
C ASN A 60 10.05 -0.91 -2.13
N VAL A 61 10.87 -0.28 -1.29
CA VAL A 61 11.47 1.01 -1.61
C VAL A 61 12.30 0.82 -2.89
N ASN A 62 11.74 1.24 -4.01
CA ASN A 62 12.50 1.33 -5.23
C ASN A 62 13.53 2.46 -5.04
N LYS A 63 14.78 2.26 -5.45
CA LYS A 63 15.84 3.28 -5.37
C LYS A 63 15.49 4.60 -6.09
N ASP A 64 14.48 4.56 -6.95
CA ASP A 64 13.98 5.70 -7.72
C ASP A 64 12.82 6.45 -7.03
N VAL A 65 12.41 6.01 -5.83
CA VAL A 65 11.38 6.68 -5.02
C VAL A 65 12.07 7.34 -3.84
N GLU A 66 11.78 8.61 -3.60
CA GLU A 66 12.33 9.40 -2.47
C GLU A 66 11.77 8.97 -1.10
N PHE A 67 11.57 7.65 -0.88
CA PHE A 67 11.19 7.11 0.41
C PHE A 67 12.45 6.81 1.22
N THR A 68 12.83 7.75 2.05
CA THR A 68 13.94 7.61 3.00
C THR A 68 13.40 7.21 4.37
N ASP A 69 14.28 6.88 5.29
CA ASP A 69 13.98 6.63 6.71
C ASP A 69 13.73 7.92 7.52
N VAL A 70 14.07 9.07 6.94
CA VAL A 70 13.82 10.39 7.54
C VAL A 70 12.83 11.17 6.68
N TRP A 71 11.69 11.53 7.28
CA TRP A 71 10.63 12.28 6.63
C TRP A 71 10.49 13.67 7.23
N THR A 72 10.51 14.70 6.38
CA THR A 72 10.39 16.09 6.80
C THR A 72 9.12 16.69 6.21
N PHE A 73 8.16 17.01 7.08
CA PHE A 73 6.89 17.64 6.70
C PHE A 73 6.60 18.83 7.60
N GLU A 74 5.97 19.85 7.05
CA GLU A 74 5.50 20.98 7.85
C GLU A 74 4.36 20.56 8.78
N ASN A 75 4.37 21.07 10.01
CA ASN A 75 3.27 20.87 10.94
C ASN A 75 2.01 21.60 10.48
N VAL A 76 0.86 21.01 10.77
CA VAL A 76 -0.42 21.70 10.55
C VAL A 76 -0.47 22.98 11.37
N ARG A 77 -0.64 24.13 10.71
CA ARG A 77 -0.75 25.43 11.38
C ARG A 77 -1.94 25.45 12.34
N GLN A 78 -1.82 26.23 13.41
CA GLN A 78 -2.90 26.38 14.37
C GLN A 78 -4.06 27.18 13.77
N TYR A 79 -5.28 26.64 13.89
CA TYR A 79 -6.52 27.32 13.51
C TYR A 79 -7.63 27.00 14.54
N ARG A 80 -8.70 27.81 14.55
CA ARG A 80 -9.82 27.61 15.46
C ARG A 80 -10.56 26.29 15.12
N GLY A 81 -10.69 25.42 16.12
CA GLY A 81 -11.37 24.12 15.94
C GLY A 81 -10.46 22.99 15.44
N LYS A 82 -9.15 23.24 15.32
CA LYS A 82 -8.19 22.20 14.95
C LYS A 82 -8.20 21.04 15.95
N HIS A 83 -8.18 19.81 15.43
CA HIS A 83 -7.95 18.63 16.27
C HIS A 83 -6.55 18.66 16.88
N PRO A 84 -6.37 18.39 18.18
CA PRO A 84 -5.06 18.49 18.83
C PRO A 84 -3.96 17.65 18.19
N ALA A 85 -4.32 16.46 17.68
CA ALA A 85 -3.40 15.51 17.06
C ALA A 85 -3.52 15.46 15.53
N GLU A 86 -4.02 16.51 14.89
CA GLU A 86 -4.15 16.55 13.43
C GLU A 86 -2.80 16.41 12.73
N LYS A 87 -2.72 15.44 11.81
CA LYS A 87 -1.52 15.16 11.03
C LYS A 87 -1.56 15.90 9.68
N PRO A 88 -0.39 16.32 9.15
CA PRO A 88 -0.31 16.85 7.80
C PRO A 88 -0.78 15.81 6.78
N VAL A 89 -1.64 16.22 5.86
CA VAL A 89 -2.16 15.33 4.80
C VAL A 89 -1.02 14.80 3.93
N ASP A 90 -0.02 15.63 3.63
CA ASP A 90 1.13 15.22 2.81
C ASP A 90 1.98 14.12 3.47
N LEU A 91 2.15 14.17 4.80
CA LEU A 91 2.77 13.08 5.56
C LEU A 91 1.99 11.77 5.39
N LEU A 92 0.67 11.84 5.51
CA LEU A 92 -0.20 10.67 5.38
C LEU A 92 -0.21 10.15 3.94
N LYS A 93 -0.23 11.03 2.94
CA LYS A 93 -0.08 10.64 1.53
C LYS A 93 1.24 9.91 1.27
N HIS A 94 2.34 10.41 1.85
CA HIS A 94 3.63 9.76 1.72
C HIS A 94 3.61 8.34 2.32
N ALA A 95 3.05 8.18 3.52
CA ALA A 95 2.90 6.88 4.17
C ALA A 95 1.99 5.92 3.36
N ILE A 96 0.85 6.41 2.87
CA ILE A 96 -0.09 5.63 2.07
C ILE A 96 0.55 5.19 0.74
N ASN A 97 1.21 6.09 0.03
CA ASN A 97 1.88 5.76 -1.23
C ASN A 97 3.02 4.75 -1.07
N SER A 98 3.72 4.77 0.08
CA SER A 98 4.81 3.82 0.33
C SER A 98 4.33 2.41 0.67
N THR A 99 3.06 2.24 1.02
CA THR A 99 2.54 0.98 1.59
C THR A 99 1.35 0.38 0.87
N THR A 100 0.74 1.10 -0.08
CA THR A 100 -0.50 0.70 -0.74
C THR A 100 -0.52 1.04 -2.22
N TYR A 101 -1.43 0.41 -2.95
CA TYR A 101 -1.77 0.71 -4.35
C TYR A 101 -3.09 1.47 -4.45
N GLN A 102 -3.31 2.09 -5.63
CA GLN A 102 -4.58 2.69 -5.98
C GLN A 102 -5.73 1.66 -5.87
N GLY A 103 -6.84 2.06 -5.26
CA GLY A 103 -7.99 1.19 -5.02
C GLY A 103 -7.95 0.41 -3.70
N ASP A 104 -6.79 0.33 -3.03
CA ASP A 104 -6.66 -0.32 -1.72
C ASP A 104 -7.51 0.35 -0.63
N ILE A 105 -7.71 -0.37 0.47
CA ILE A 105 -8.48 0.08 1.63
C ILE A 105 -7.53 0.46 2.76
N ILE A 106 -7.63 1.71 3.22
CA ILE A 106 -6.91 2.24 4.37
C ILE A 106 -7.79 2.14 5.60
N LEU A 107 -7.27 1.55 6.66
CA LEU A 107 -7.95 1.49 7.95
C LEU A 107 -7.28 2.44 8.94
N ASP A 108 -8.08 3.35 9.54
CA ASP A 108 -7.64 4.19 10.65
C ASP A 108 -8.62 4.04 11.82
N CYS A 109 -8.13 3.46 12.91
CA CYS A 109 -8.93 3.20 14.11
C CYS A 109 -9.01 4.40 15.07
N PHE A 110 -8.33 5.51 14.78
CA PHE A 110 -8.23 6.72 15.60
C PHE A 110 -8.22 7.95 14.70
N ALA A 111 -9.22 8.10 13.88
CA ALA A 111 -9.23 9.00 12.73
C ALA A 111 -9.15 10.50 13.10
N GLY A 112 -9.66 10.88 14.26
CA GLY A 112 -9.56 12.23 14.81
C GLY A 112 -10.12 13.30 13.88
N SER A 113 -9.26 14.01 13.17
CA SER A 113 -9.63 15.05 12.18
C SER A 113 -9.98 14.52 10.80
N GLY A 114 -9.91 13.21 10.55
CA GLY A 114 -10.13 12.60 9.25
C GLY A 114 -9.03 12.85 8.20
N SER A 115 -7.87 13.33 8.60
CA SER A 115 -6.78 13.62 7.66
C SER A 115 -6.34 12.38 6.86
N THR A 116 -6.41 11.18 7.47
CA THR A 116 -6.14 9.91 6.78
C THR A 116 -7.15 9.65 5.66
N GLY A 117 -8.42 9.91 5.90
CA GLY A 117 -9.47 9.77 4.88
C GLY A 117 -9.27 10.72 3.71
N VAL A 118 -8.91 11.98 3.99
CA VAL A 118 -8.58 12.97 2.95
C VAL A 118 -7.38 12.48 2.12
N ALA A 119 -6.29 12.05 2.77
CA ALA A 119 -5.12 11.56 2.08
C ALA A 119 -5.41 10.32 1.22
N ALA A 120 -6.19 9.38 1.74
CA ALA A 120 -6.62 8.20 1.00
C ALA A 120 -7.45 8.57 -0.24
N LEU A 121 -8.40 9.47 -0.08
CA LEU A 121 -9.27 9.94 -1.17
C LEU A 121 -8.46 10.64 -2.28
N GLU A 122 -7.53 11.54 -1.90
CA GLU A 122 -6.65 12.23 -2.85
C GLU A 122 -5.75 11.28 -3.66
N LEU A 123 -5.45 10.13 -3.09
CA LEU A 123 -4.64 9.09 -3.72
C LEU A 123 -5.49 7.99 -4.39
N GLU A 124 -6.80 8.17 -4.49
CA GLU A 124 -7.73 7.19 -5.06
C GLU A 124 -7.72 5.84 -4.32
N ARG A 125 -7.53 5.89 -2.99
CA ARG A 125 -7.72 4.76 -2.08
C ARG A 125 -9.07 4.89 -1.38
N LYS A 126 -9.60 3.77 -0.91
CA LYS A 126 -10.77 3.74 -0.02
C LYS A 126 -10.31 3.88 1.43
N SER A 127 -11.17 4.38 2.31
CA SER A 127 -10.85 4.44 3.74
C SER A 127 -12.00 3.93 4.60
N ILE A 128 -11.63 3.30 5.71
CA ILE A 128 -12.53 2.95 6.82
C ILE A 128 -11.97 3.67 8.05
N LEU A 129 -12.75 4.58 8.59
CA LEU A 129 -12.33 5.45 9.69
C LEU A 129 -13.19 5.19 10.91
N PHE A 130 -12.54 5.07 12.08
CA PHE A 130 -13.21 4.95 13.36
C PHE A 130 -12.79 6.10 14.26
N GLU A 131 -13.77 6.78 14.86
CA GLU A 131 -13.56 7.83 15.84
C GLU A 131 -14.58 7.65 16.98
N ILE A 132 -14.09 7.68 18.23
CA ILE A 132 -14.92 7.47 19.40
C ILE A 132 -15.64 8.75 19.86
N GLU A 133 -15.03 9.91 19.59
CA GLU A 133 -15.62 11.20 19.95
C GLU A 133 -16.59 11.68 18.84
N GLU A 134 -17.88 11.70 19.12
CA GLU A 134 -18.93 12.12 18.19
C GLU A 134 -18.65 13.49 17.55
N LYS A 135 -18.09 14.42 18.31
CA LYS A 135 -17.69 15.73 17.79
C LYS A 135 -16.73 15.63 16.61
N TRP A 136 -15.75 14.75 16.69
CA TRP A 136 -14.74 14.59 15.65
C TRP A 136 -15.23 13.73 14.51
N SER A 137 -16.04 12.73 14.80
CA SER A 137 -16.71 11.92 13.79
C SER A 137 -17.59 12.77 12.86
N ASN A 138 -18.36 13.71 13.41
CA ASN A 138 -19.15 14.65 12.63
C ASN A 138 -18.25 15.61 11.82
N TYR A 139 -17.17 16.12 12.42
CA TYR A 139 -16.20 16.98 11.74
C TYR A 139 -15.53 16.28 10.55
N GLU A 140 -15.17 15.00 10.69
CA GLU A 140 -14.66 14.16 9.61
C GLU A 140 -15.63 14.06 8.44
N ALA A 141 -16.89 13.74 8.74
CA ALA A 141 -17.93 13.59 7.73
C ALA A 141 -18.10 14.88 6.93
N ASP A 142 -18.14 16.02 7.59
CA ASP A 142 -18.27 17.34 6.96
C ASP A 142 -17.01 17.68 6.12
N LYS A 143 -15.81 17.37 6.63
CA LYS A 143 -14.56 17.61 5.94
C LYS A 143 -14.43 16.78 4.67
N MET A 144 -14.83 15.52 4.71
CA MET A 144 -14.80 14.63 3.55
C MET A 144 -15.87 15.00 2.51
N GLN A 145 -17.01 15.55 2.92
CA GLN A 145 -18.05 16.04 2.01
C GLN A 145 -17.69 17.39 1.35
N SER A 146 -17.01 18.27 2.10
CA SER A 146 -16.60 19.59 1.63
C SER A 146 -15.32 19.58 0.78
N THR A 147 -14.55 18.52 0.87
CA THR A 147 -13.44 18.29 -0.05
C THR A 147 -14.08 17.88 -1.37
N GLU A 148 -14.23 18.81 -2.31
CA GLU A 148 -14.73 18.57 -3.68
C GLU A 148 -13.78 17.65 -4.44
N TYR A 149 -13.67 16.41 -3.99
CA TYR A 149 -13.05 15.37 -4.76
C TYR A 149 -14.11 14.74 -5.64
N PHE A 150 -14.12 15.18 -6.87
CA PHE A 150 -14.92 14.64 -7.97
C PHE A 150 -14.46 13.23 -8.37
N GLY A 151 -14.54 12.30 -7.45
CA GLY A 151 -14.59 10.89 -7.70
C GLY A 151 -15.93 10.39 -7.20
N ARG A 152 -16.88 10.18 -8.10
CA ARG A 152 -18.25 9.74 -7.76
C ARG A 152 -18.24 8.41 -7.02
N GLY A 153 -18.06 8.45 -5.71
CA GLY A 153 -18.39 7.37 -4.82
C GLY A 153 -19.32 7.91 -3.75
N LYS A 154 -20.60 7.50 -3.78
CA LYS A 154 -21.54 7.81 -2.73
C LYS A 154 -20.98 7.32 -1.41
N VAL A 155 -20.75 8.24 -0.46
CA VAL A 155 -20.59 7.88 0.95
C VAL A 155 -21.89 7.22 1.37
N GLY A 156 -21.89 5.91 1.59
CA GLY A 156 -23.02 5.19 2.16
C GLY A 156 -23.22 5.66 3.60
N LYS A 157 -24.48 5.99 3.93
CA LYS A 157 -24.93 6.18 5.32
C LYS A 157 -24.87 4.85 6.06
#